data_b09d402dd30901156236236d88d399aa
#
_entry.id   b09d402dd30901156236236d88d399aa
#
_cell.length_a   1.000
_cell.length_b   1.000
_cell.length_c   1.000
_cell.angle_alpha   90.00
_cell.angle_beta   90.00
_cell.angle_gamma   90.00
#
_symmetry.space_group_name_H-M   'P 1'
#
loop_
_entity.id
_entity.type
_entity.pdbx_description
1 polymer ?
#
loop_
_entity_poly.entity_id
_entity_poly.type
_entity_poly.pdbx_seq_one_letter_code
_entity_poly.pdbx_strand_id
1 'polypeptide(L)'
;MMALQSKNIEYKRRKNHSKGESFLTKHRIGFSILIFILGFVLILSILSYTPKDQANLVSISEIGKILTGDEQVREKLERTHNWLGFVGAKVSYFLINYTFGYSSILLGFILIFWGLFLFFNKDRGKLVKWTFYLLFFSFLSSLFLGNLKLIFGTEEFKSEICGIVGLYVADVMIKLFGGLGSMFITLVSFLIFLGFIVEVNFYDVAISIGE
;
A
#
# COMPACT_ATOMS: atom_id res chain seq x y z
N MET A 1 -57.34 -6.24 24.11
CA MET A 1 -56.19 -5.64 24.80
C MET A 1 -54.85 -6.27 24.36
N MET A 2 -54.69 -7.61 24.26
CA MET A 2 -53.48 -8.28 23.80
C MET A 2 -52.99 -7.93 22.38
N ALA A 3 -53.89 -7.73 21.41
CA ALA A 3 -53.52 -7.40 20.02
C ALA A 3 -52.91 -6.00 19.85
N LEU A 4 -53.23 -5.04 20.71
CA LEU A 4 -52.64 -3.72 20.74
C LEU A 4 -51.22 -3.74 21.38
N GLN A 5 -51.00 -4.59 22.37
CA GLN A 5 -49.69 -4.76 22.98
C GLN A 5 -48.68 -5.42 22.01
N SER A 6 -49.15 -6.44 21.26
CA SER A 6 -48.29 -7.11 20.28
C SER A 6 -47.84 -6.18 19.16
N LYS A 7 -48.74 -5.35 18.60
CA LYS A 7 -48.42 -4.33 17.60
C LYS A 7 -47.43 -3.26 18.12
N ASN A 8 -47.56 -2.88 19.38
CA ASN A 8 -46.66 -1.88 19.97
C ASN A 8 -45.25 -2.43 20.22
N ILE A 9 -45.14 -3.71 20.57
CA ILE A 9 -43.86 -4.41 20.73
C ILE A 9 -43.16 -4.57 19.36
N GLU A 10 -43.93 -4.94 18.33
CA GLU A 10 -43.39 -5.10 16.97
C GLU A 10 -42.94 -3.75 16.38
N TYR A 11 -43.68 -2.68 16.57
CA TYR A 11 -43.30 -1.32 16.19
C TYR A 11 -42.03 -0.85 16.87
N LYS A 12 -41.87 -1.06 18.19
CA LYS A 12 -40.63 -0.74 18.93
C LYS A 12 -39.42 -1.57 18.43
N ARG A 13 -39.63 -2.85 18.11
CA ARG A 13 -38.60 -3.73 17.58
C ARG A 13 -38.11 -3.25 16.21
N ARG A 14 -39.02 -2.90 15.29
CA ARG A 14 -38.67 -2.36 13.96
C ARG A 14 -37.96 -1.01 14.07
N LYS A 15 -38.39 -0.13 14.97
CA LYS A 15 -37.75 1.18 15.19
C LYS A 15 -36.35 1.06 15.79
N ASN A 16 -36.12 0.11 16.69
CA ASN A 16 -34.81 -0.12 17.25
C ASN A 16 -33.87 -0.77 16.22
N HIS A 17 -34.39 -1.70 15.39
CA HIS A 17 -33.63 -2.30 14.30
C HIS A 17 -33.20 -1.25 13.26
N SER A 18 -34.12 -0.38 12.83
CA SER A 18 -33.81 0.70 11.88
C SER A 18 -32.79 1.73 12.43
N LYS A 19 -32.83 2.03 13.73
CA LYS A 19 -31.84 2.88 14.39
C LYS A 19 -30.45 2.22 14.43
N GLY A 20 -30.40 0.92 14.73
CA GLY A 20 -29.15 0.16 14.74
C GLY A 20 -28.50 0.10 13.36
N GLU A 21 -29.28 -0.18 12.32
CA GLU A 21 -28.79 -0.19 10.93
C GLU A 21 -28.31 1.18 10.47
N SER A 22 -29.04 2.25 10.82
CA SER A 22 -28.61 3.63 10.52
C SER A 22 -27.30 4.00 11.21
N PHE A 23 -27.11 3.58 12.46
CA PHE A 23 -25.87 3.82 13.21
C PHE A 23 -24.68 3.10 12.59
N LEU A 24 -24.80 1.79 12.31
CA LEU A 24 -23.77 0.99 11.68
C LEU A 24 -23.39 1.53 10.28
N THR A 25 -24.39 1.98 9.52
CA THR A 25 -24.17 2.58 8.19
C THR A 25 -23.38 3.87 8.28
N LYS A 26 -23.70 4.76 9.24
CA LYS A 26 -22.96 6.02 9.44
C LYS A 26 -21.49 5.77 9.81
N HIS A 27 -21.23 4.84 10.73
CA HIS A 27 -19.85 4.50 11.12
C HIS A 27 -19.07 3.90 9.95
N ARG A 28 -19.69 3.03 9.15
CA ARG A 28 -19.08 2.47 7.95
C ARG A 28 -18.69 3.56 6.95
N ILE A 29 -19.58 4.52 6.68
CA ILE A 29 -19.32 5.63 5.76
C ILE A 29 -18.16 6.49 6.28
N GLY A 30 -18.19 6.88 7.56
CA GLY A 30 -17.11 7.66 8.17
C GLY A 30 -15.76 6.95 8.08
N PHE A 31 -15.73 5.65 8.38
CA PHE A 31 -14.51 4.84 8.31
C PHE A 31 -14.00 4.66 6.86
N SER A 32 -14.92 4.50 5.89
CA SER A 32 -14.55 4.39 4.47
C SER A 32 -13.92 5.67 3.92
N ILE A 33 -14.45 6.84 4.31
CA ILE A 33 -13.90 8.14 3.93
C ILE A 33 -12.51 8.32 4.55
N LEU A 34 -12.34 7.94 5.81
CA LEU A 34 -11.04 8.02 6.50
C LEU A 34 -9.98 7.17 5.78
N ILE A 35 -10.29 5.90 5.45
CA ILE A 35 -9.37 5.02 4.71
C ILE A 35 -9.05 5.60 3.33
N PHE A 36 -10.04 6.14 2.62
CA PHE A 36 -9.87 6.77 1.31
C PHE A 36 -8.89 7.95 1.40
N ILE A 37 -9.10 8.84 2.37
CA ILE A 37 -8.21 10.01 2.61
C ILE A 37 -6.80 9.54 2.97
N LEU A 38 -6.66 8.53 3.84
CA LEU A 38 -5.36 7.97 4.20
C LEU A 38 -4.61 7.42 2.98
N GLY A 39 -5.30 6.72 2.08
CA GLY A 39 -4.70 6.24 0.83
C GLY A 39 -4.22 7.39 -0.05
N PHE A 40 -5.00 8.46 -0.17
CA PHE A 40 -4.64 9.63 -0.95
C PHE A 40 -3.44 10.38 -0.33
N VAL A 41 -3.45 10.59 0.98
CA VAL A 41 -2.34 11.17 1.75
C VAL A 41 -1.06 10.37 1.57
N LEU A 42 -1.14 9.03 1.58
CA LEU A 42 0.00 8.16 1.39
C LEU A 42 0.59 8.29 -0.02
N ILE A 43 -0.24 8.35 -1.06
CA ILE A 43 0.21 8.58 -2.44
C ILE A 43 0.91 9.95 -2.55
N LEU A 44 0.31 11.01 -2.04
CA LEU A 44 0.93 12.35 -2.05
C LEU A 44 2.27 12.37 -1.32
N SER A 45 2.36 11.67 -0.18
CA SER A 45 3.59 11.52 0.59
C SER A 45 4.72 10.90 -0.24
N ILE A 46 4.41 9.79 -0.96
CA ILE A 46 5.40 9.09 -1.80
C ILE A 46 5.77 9.90 -3.04
N LEU A 47 4.79 10.55 -3.69
CA LEU A 47 5.05 11.39 -4.88
C LEU A 47 5.92 12.60 -4.57
N SER A 48 5.80 13.15 -3.38
CA SER A 48 6.61 14.30 -2.92
C SER A 48 7.87 13.91 -2.16
N TYR A 49 8.22 12.62 -2.16
CA TYR A 49 9.45 12.14 -1.51
C TYR A 49 10.70 12.77 -2.13
N THR A 50 11.58 13.21 -1.29
CA THR A 50 12.94 13.63 -1.68
C THR A 50 13.98 13.09 -0.69
N PRO A 51 15.11 12.53 -1.18
CA PRO A 51 16.21 12.07 -0.33
C PRO A 51 16.78 13.15 0.58
N LYS A 52 16.66 14.43 0.18
CA LYS A 52 17.13 15.58 0.97
C LYS A 52 16.45 15.68 2.34
N ASP A 53 15.20 15.25 2.42
CA ASP A 53 14.44 15.27 3.68
C ASP A 53 14.95 14.27 4.72
N GLN A 54 15.76 13.28 4.30
CA GLN A 54 16.34 12.29 5.23
C GLN A 54 17.18 12.95 6.32
N ALA A 55 17.94 14.00 5.98
CA ALA A 55 18.75 14.74 6.93
C ALA A 55 17.90 15.53 7.95
N ASN A 56 16.66 15.83 7.59
CA ASN A 56 15.72 16.61 8.40
C ASN A 56 14.76 15.72 9.22
N LEU A 57 14.86 14.38 9.10
CA LEU A 57 14.00 13.47 9.85
C LEU A 57 14.32 13.51 11.34
N VAL A 58 13.37 13.99 12.09
CA VAL A 58 13.43 14.08 13.57
C VAL A 58 12.95 12.74 14.16
N SER A 59 13.56 12.30 15.27
CA SER A 59 13.11 11.13 16.02
C SER A 59 11.74 11.38 16.66
N ILE A 60 10.96 10.31 16.87
CA ILE A 60 9.67 10.42 17.57
C ILE A 60 9.83 11.01 18.97
N SER A 61 10.93 10.69 19.67
CA SER A 61 11.26 11.24 20.97
C SER A 61 11.57 12.75 20.94
N GLU A 62 12.01 13.27 19.80
CA GLU A 62 12.31 14.70 19.63
C GLU A 62 11.07 15.53 19.24
N ILE A 63 9.99 14.87 18.78
CA ILE A 63 8.73 15.58 18.44
C ILE A 63 8.19 16.34 19.68
N GLY A 64 8.36 15.78 20.88
CA GLY A 64 8.00 16.48 22.13
C GLY A 64 8.73 17.82 22.32
N LYS A 65 9.94 17.96 21.77
CA LYS A 65 10.72 19.20 21.84
C LYS A 65 10.16 20.33 20.98
N ILE A 66 9.32 20.01 20.00
CA ILE A 66 8.59 21.01 19.20
C ILE A 66 7.69 21.84 20.11
N LEU A 67 7.04 21.19 21.07
CA LEU A 67 6.15 21.85 22.03
C LEU A 67 6.90 22.70 23.04
N THR A 68 8.19 22.42 23.28
CA THR A 68 9.07 23.18 24.18
C THR A 68 9.86 24.29 23.46
N GLY A 69 9.64 24.48 22.15
CA GLY A 69 10.24 25.57 21.39
C GLY A 69 11.72 25.37 21.02
N ASP A 70 12.18 24.12 20.91
CA ASP A 70 13.56 23.82 20.48
C ASP A 70 13.77 24.30 19.03
N GLU A 71 14.63 25.29 18.87
CA GLU A 71 14.88 26.00 17.62
C GLU A 71 15.51 25.08 16.57
N GLN A 72 16.37 24.14 16.97
CA GLN A 72 17.02 23.19 16.05
C GLN A 72 16.01 22.19 15.44
N VAL A 73 15.06 21.73 16.24
CA VAL A 73 14.00 20.83 15.79
C VAL A 73 13.06 21.57 14.84
N ARG A 74 12.72 22.82 15.18
CA ARG A 74 11.89 23.69 14.32
C ARG A 74 12.53 23.94 12.97
N GLU A 75 13.81 24.28 12.92
CA GLU A 75 14.55 24.49 11.68
C GLU A 75 14.56 23.26 10.78
N LYS A 76 14.75 22.05 11.32
CA LYS A 76 14.66 20.79 10.55
C LYS A 76 13.28 20.60 9.94
N LEU A 77 12.21 20.91 10.66
CA LEU A 77 10.85 20.79 10.16
C LEU A 77 10.57 21.78 9.04
N GLU A 78 11.03 23.01 9.16
CA GLU A 78 10.88 24.07 8.15
C GLU A 78 11.64 23.75 6.86
N ARG A 79 12.76 23.02 6.94
CA ARG A 79 13.57 22.59 5.78
C ARG A 79 13.02 21.33 5.08
N THR A 80 11.91 20.77 5.53
CA THR A 80 11.30 19.60 4.90
C THR A 80 10.56 19.98 3.63
N HIS A 81 10.88 19.32 2.52
CA HIS A 81 10.32 19.62 1.19
C HIS A 81 9.08 18.78 0.84
N ASN A 82 8.81 17.71 1.59
CA ASN A 82 7.64 16.86 1.35
C ASN A 82 6.34 17.69 1.47
N TRP A 83 5.40 17.52 0.53
CA TRP A 83 4.14 18.28 0.50
C TRP A 83 3.28 18.14 1.76
N LEU A 84 3.45 17.05 2.48
CA LEU A 84 2.77 16.77 3.74
C LEU A 84 3.67 17.07 4.96
N GLY A 85 4.72 17.85 4.75
CA GLY A 85 5.67 18.23 5.78
C GLY A 85 6.42 17.02 6.38
N PHE A 86 6.83 17.15 7.62
CA PHE A 86 7.61 16.13 8.33
C PHE A 86 6.94 14.74 8.38
N VAL A 87 5.61 14.70 8.61
CA VAL A 87 4.88 13.42 8.71
C VAL A 87 4.93 12.70 7.36
N GLY A 88 4.69 13.43 6.27
CA GLY A 88 4.78 12.89 4.92
C GLY A 88 6.20 12.42 4.60
N ALA A 89 7.22 13.23 4.91
CA ALA A 89 8.62 12.85 4.71
C ALA A 89 8.98 11.56 5.45
N LYS A 90 8.53 11.40 6.71
CA LYS A 90 8.81 10.22 7.51
C LYS A 90 8.10 8.97 7.00
N VAL A 91 6.83 9.09 6.62
CA VAL A 91 6.04 7.98 6.07
C VAL A 91 6.60 7.55 4.72
N SER A 92 6.86 8.47 3.80
CA SER A 92 7.44 8.14 2.50
C SER A 92 8.85 7.56 2.62
N TYR A 93 9.69 8.11 3.49
CA TYR A 93 11.02 7.57 3.77
C TYR A 93 10.93 6.12 4.25
N PHE A 94 10.05 5.82 5.20
CA PHE A 94 9.86 4.45 5.67
C PHE A 94 9.38 3.53 4.54
N LEU A 95 8.35 3.92 3.79
CA LEU A 95 7.79 3.08 2.73
C LEU A 95 8.75 2.86 1.57
N ILE A 96 9.49 3.90 1.17
CA ILE A 96 10.41 3.80 0.04
C ILE A 96 11.67 3.04 0.45
N ASN A 97 12.28 3.37 1.58
CA ASN A 97 13.56 2.76 1.94
C ASN A 97 13.40 1.37 2.55
N TYR A 98 12.40 1.14 3.42
CA TYR A 98 12.28 -0.10 4.19
C TYR A 98 11.27 -1.10 3.63
N THR A 99 10.55 -0.78 2.55
CA THR A 99 9.62 -1.72 1.93
C THR A 99 9.95 -1.96 0.45
N PHE A 100 9.04 -1.67 -0.46
CA PHE A 100 9.14 -2.02 -1.88
C PHE A 100 9.68 -0.89 -2.77
N GLY A 101 10.35 0.11 -2.21
CA GLY A 101 10.80 1.29 -2.96
C GLY A 101 9.62 2.13 -3.47
N TYR A 102 9.78 2.75 -4.63
CA TYR A 102 8.69 3.52 -5.25
C TYR A 102 7.44 2.66 -5.57
N SER A 103 7.58 1.33 -5.71
CA SER A 103 6.43 0.43 -5.88
C SER A 103 5.48 0.44 -4.67
N SER A 104 5.91 0.95 -3.52
CA SER A 104 5.07 1.16 -2.32
C SER A 104 3.89 2.11 -2.57
N ILE A 105 3.90 2.90 -3.65
CA ILE A 105 2.75 3.74 -4.04
C ILE A 105 1.47 2.91 -4.22
N LEU A 106 1.61 1.63 -4.60
CA LEU A 106 0.47 0.69 -4.75
C LEU A 106 -0.26 0.44 -3.43
N LEU A 107 0.42 0.59 -2.27
CA LEU A 107 -0.22 0.52 -0.96
C LEU A 107 -1.26 1.63 -0.77
N GLY A 108 -0.97 2.83 -1.29
CA GLY A 108 -1.93 3.94 -1.30
C GLY A 108 -3.16 3.63 -2.16
N PHE A 109 -2.97 3.05 -3.35
CA PHE A 109 -4.08 2.60 -4.19
C PHE A 109 -4.92 1.51 -3.52
N ILE A 110 -4.29 0.56 -2.81
CA ILE A 110 -5.01 -0.44 -2.02
C ILE A 110 -5.95 0.24 -1.02
N LEU A 111 -5.46 1.22 -0.25
CA LEU A 111 -6.29 1.94 0.71
C LEU A 111 -7.43 2.71 0.03
N ILE A 112 -7.17 3.37 -1.11
CA ILE A 112 -8.21 4.05 -1.89
C ILE A 112 -9.31 3.06 -2.31
N PHE A 113 -8.94 1.91 -2.87
CA PHE A 113 -9.91 0.88 -3.25
C PHE A 113 -10.70 0.35 -2.06
N TRP A 114 -10.03 0.09 -0.91
CA TRP A 114 -10.72 -0.30 0.32
C TRP A 114 -11.73 0.76 0.77
N GLY A 115 -11.35 2.05 0.76
CA GLY A 115 -12.25 3.16 1.07
C GLY A 115 -13.48 3.18 0.16
N LEU A 116 -13.28 3.10 -1.16
CA LEU A 116 -14.37 3.10 -2.15
C LEU A 116 -15.29 1.88 -2.01
N PHE A 117 -14.73 0.67 -1.88
CA PHE A 117 -15.53 -0.55 -1.76
C PHE A 117 -16.36 -0.58 -0.48
N LEU A 118 -15.79 -0.11 0.64
CA LEU A 118 -16.53 0.03 1.89
C LEU A 118 -17.63 1.10 1.79
N PHE A 119 -17.35 2.21 1.11
CA PHE A 119 -18.32 3.27 0.88
C PHE A 119 -19.53 2.78 0.09
N PHE A 120 -19.28 2.13 -1.06
CA PHE A 120 -20.34 1.61 -1.94
C PHE A 120 -20.89 0.25 -1.50
N ASN A 121 -20.46 -0.29 -0.37
CA ASN A 121 -20.89 -1.61 0.13
C ASN A 121 -20.73 -2.74 -0.89
N LYS A 122 -19.62 -2.74 -1.63
CA LYS A 122 -19.31 -3.73 -2.66
C LYS A 122 -18.76 -5.02 -2.06
N ASP A 123 -18.70 -6.06 -2.88
CA ASP A 123 -18.20 -7.38 -2.51
C ASP A 123 -16.73 -7.34 -2.05
N ARG A 124 -16.50 -7.72 -0.79
CA ARG A 124 -15.18 -7.72 -0.17
C ARG A 124 -14.27 -8.84 -0.71
N GLY A 125 -14.85 -9.94 -1.19
CA GLY A 125 -14.07 -11.06 -1.74
C GLY A 125 -13.23 -10.62 -2.94
N LYS A 126 -13.84 -9.88 -3.87
CA LYS A 126 -13.12 -9.29 -5.01
C LYS A 126 -12.03 -8.31 -4.57
N LEU A 127 -12.33 -7.50 -3.56
CA LEU A 127 -11.38 -6.52 -3.04
C LEU A 127 -10.15 -7.18 -2.43
N VAL A 128 -10.33 -8.24 -1.63
CA VAL A 128 -9.23 -9.02 -1.05
C VAL A 128 -8.36 -9.62 -2.15
N LYS A 129 -8.97 -10.21 -3.20
CA LYS A 129 -8.26 -10.76 -4.37
C LYS A 129 -7.38 -9.68 -5.02
N TRP A 130 -7.92 -8.49 -5.29
CA TRP A 130 -7.18 -7.36 -5.87
C TRP A 130 -6.08 -6.83 -4.94
N THR A 131 -6.32 -6.83 -3.63
CA THR A 131 -5.29 -6.45 -2.64
C THR A 131 -4.07 -7.36 -2.74
N PHE A 132 -4.27 -8.67 -2.79
CA PHE A 132 -3.17 -9.62 -2.98
C PHE A 132 -2.44 -9.43 -4.31
N TYR A 133 -3.18 -9.17 -5.40
CA TYR A 133 -2.55 -8.90 -6.69
C TYR A 133 -1.68 -7.63 -6.67
N LEU A 134 -2.16 -6.55 -6.09
CA LEU A 134 -1.39 -5.30 -5.99
C LEU A 134 -0.16 -5.44 -5.07
N LEU A 135 -0.30 -6.14 -3.95
CA LEU A 135 0.83 -6.41 -3.06
C LEU A 135 1.90 -7.27 -3.74
N PHE A 136 1.47 -8.33 -4.41
CA PHE A 136 2.40 -9.22 -5.11
C PHE A 136 3.06 -8.53 -6.30
N PHE A 137 2.32 -7.71 -7.04
CA PHE A 137 2.87 -6.87 -8.10
C PHE A 137 3.90 -5.87 -7.58
N SER A 138 3.62 -5.23 -6.43
CA SER A 138 4.56 -4.32 -5.77
C SER A 138 5.85 -5.04 -5.38
N PHE A 139 5.73 -6.24 -4.81
CA PHE A 139 6.87 -7.09 -4.45
C PHE A 139 7.69 -7.52 -5.67
N LEU A 140 7.05 -8.05 -6.73
CA LEU A 140 7.74 -8.45 -7.95
C LEU A 140 8.43 -7.27 -8.63
N SER A 141 7.79 -6.09 -8.68
CA SER A 141 8.40 -4.87 -9.23
C SER A 141 9.63 -4.44 -8.44
N SER A 142 9.54 -4.48 -7.11
CA SER A 142 10.66 -4.21 -6.21
C SER A 142 11.82 -5.19 -6.44
N LEU A 143 11.53 -6.48 -6.54
CA LEU A 143 12.51 -7.53 -6.81
C LEU A 143 13.18 -7.37 -8.18
N PHE A 144 12.39 -7.08 -9.22
CA PHE A 144 12.89 -6.83 -10.56
C PHE A 144 13.87 -5.64 -10.60
N LEU A 145 13.47 -4.52 -9.98
CA LEU A 145 14.30 -3.34 -9.86
C LEU A 145 15.55 -3.60 -9.00
N GLY A 146 15.44 -4.44 -7.96
CA GLY A 146 16.57 -4.91 -7.15
C GLY A 146 17.58 -5.71 -7.96
N ASN A 147 17.11 -6.64 -8.81
CA ASN A 147 17.96 -7.39 -9.73
C ASN A 147 18.67 -6.45 -10.72
N LEU A 148 17.92 -5.52 -11.34
CA LEU A 148 18.52 -4.53 -12.25
C LEU A 148 19.62 -3.72 -11.58
N LYS A 149 19.37 -3.28 -10.34
CA LYS A 149 20.36 -2.52 -9.58
C LYS A 149 21.63 -3.33 -9.30
N LEU A 150 21.50 -4.57 -8.82
CA LEU A 150 22.65 -5.38 -8.41
C LEU A 150 23.45 -5.94 -9.59
N ILE A 151 22.79 -6.15 -10.74
CA ILE A 151 23.44 -6.73 -11.93
C ILE A 151 24.07 -5.63 -12.80
N PHE A 152 23.35 -4.52 -13.02
CA PHE A 152 23.74 -3.47 -13.97
C PHE A 152 23.97 -2.11 -13.30
N GLY A 153 23.75 -2.02 -11.98
CA GLY A 153 23.66 -0.76 -11.27
C GLY A 153 24.96 0.02 -11.27
N THR A 154 24.89 1.19 -11.83
CA THR A 154 25.81 2.27 -11.58
C THR A 154 25.47 2.97 -10.25
N GLU A 155 26.36 3.79 -9.71
CA GLU A 155 26.11 4.58 -8.49
C GLU A 155 24.87 5.49 -8.62
N GLU A 156 24.47 5.86 -9.85
CA GLU A 156 23.28 6.65 -10.14
C GLU A 156 21.96 5.91 -9.85
N PHE A 157 21.98 4.56 -9.86
CA PHE A 157 20.79 3.76 -9.58
C PHE A 157 20.55 3.63 -8.06
N LYS A 158 19.80 4.59 -7.52
CA LYS A 158 19.54 4.72 -6.07
C LYS A 158 18.77 3.52 -5.50
N SER A 159 19.11 3.11 -4.26
CA SER A 159 18.42 2.01 -3.54
C SER A 159 16.94 2.27 -3.29
N GLU A 160 16.53 3.52 -3.26
CA GLU A 160 15.16 3.96 -3.07
C GLU A 160 14.20 3.43 -4.14
N ILE A 161 14.72 3.15 -5.35
CA ILE A 161 13.90 2.68 -6.48
C ILE A 161 13.32 1.30 -6.18
N CYS A 162 14.09 0.42 -5.58
CA CYS A 162 13.71 -0.97 -5.27
C CYS A 162 13.37 -1.21 -3.80
N GLY A 163 13.82 -0.31 -2.89
CA GLY A 163 13.68 -0.49 -1.45
C GLY A 163 14.53 -1.64 -0.90
N ILE A 164 14.53 -1.78 0.43
CA ILE A 164 15.36 -2.80 1.10
C ILE A 164 14.87 -4.22 0.82
N VAL A 165 13.55 -4.42 0.69
CA VAL A 165 12.97 -5.74 0.43
C VAL A 165 13.40 -6.25 -0.94
N GLY A 166 13.28 -5.41 -1.98
CA GLY A 166 13.71 -5.77 -3.34
C GLY A 166 15.20 -6.05 -3.41
N LEU A 167 16.03 -5.21 -2.78
CA LEU A 167 17.48 -5.40 -2.74
C LEU A 167 17.88 -6.69 -2.02
N TYR A 168 17.32 -6.92 -0.83
CA TYR A 168 17.67 -8.08 -0.03
C TYR A 168 17.30 -9.40 -0.73
N VAL A 169 16.06 -9.48 -1.26
CA VAL A 169 15.62 -10.70 -1.95
C VAL A 169 16.40 -10.89 -3.25
N ALA A 170 16.67 -9.83 -4.01
CA ALA A 170 17.50 -9.91 -5.21
C ALA A 170 18.93 -10.40 -4.90
N ASP A 171 19.55 -9.87 -3.84
CA ASP A 171 20.91 -10.29 -3.42
C ASP A 171 20.94 -11.78 -3.06
N VAL A 172 19.97 -12.27 -2.31
CA VAL A 172 19.85 -13.70 -1.98
C VAL A 172 19.64 -14.54 -3.25
N MET A 173 18.76 -14.12 -4.16
CA MET A 173 18.53 -14.85 -5.40
C MET A 173 19.74 -14.86 -6.32
N ILE A 174 20.48 -13.75 -6.41
CA ILE A 174 21.72 -13.67 -7.19
C ILE A 174 22.79 -14.58 -6.61
N LYS A 175 22.92 -14.67 -5.30
CA LYS A 175 23.86 -15.58 -4.63
C LYS A 175 23.52 -17.06 -4.86
N LEU A 176 22.24 -17.40 -4.96
CA LEU A 176 21.78 -18.79 -5.16
C LEU A 176 21.79 -19.21 -6.65
N PHE A 177 21.38 -18.34 -7.55
CA PHE A 177 21.10 -18.68 -8.96
C PHE A 177 21.99 -17.92 -9.96
N GLY A 178 22.86 -17.03 -9.46
CA GLY A 178 23.59 -16.09 -10.31
C GLY A 178 22.72 -14.96 -10.84
N GLY A 179 23.34 -13.92 -11.41
CA GLY A 179 22.61 -12.72 -11.88
C GLY A 179 21.59 -13.05 -12.98
N LEU A 180 22.00 -13.79 -14.02
CA LEU A 180 21.12 -14.19 -15.11
C LEU A 180 19.99 -15.12 -14.64
N GLY A 181 20.29 -16.08 -13.75
CA GLY A 181 19.28 -16.98 -13.19
C GLY A 181 18.24 -16.25 -12.37
N SER A 182 18.66 -15.34 -11.49
CA SER A 182 17.76 -14.49 -10.69
C SER A 182 16.84 -13.64 -11.57
N MET A 183 17.40 -13.01 -12.61
CA MET A 183 16.63 -12.19 -13.55
C MET A 183 15.59 -13.03 -14.32
N PHE A 184 16.01 -14.22 -14.81
CA PHE A 184 15.11 -15.13 -15.52
C PHE A 184 13.96 -15.60 -14.62
N ILE A 185 14.25 -16.03 -13.39
CA ILE A 185 13.21 -16.46 -12.44
C ILE A 185 12.22 -15.32 -12.16
N THR A 186 12.72 -14.10 -11.99
CA THR A 186 11.87 -12.94 -11.74
C THR A 186 10.96 -12.64 -12.93
N LEU A 187 11.49 -12.69 -14.17
CA LEU A 187 10.70 -12.49 -15.40
C LEU A 187 9.64 -13.56 -15.57
N VAL A 188 9.99 -14.84 -15.36
CA VAL A 188 9.04 -15.95 -15.40
C VAL A 188 7.95 -15.77 -14.36
N SER A 189 8.31 -15.34 -13.15
CA SER A 189 7.33 -15.05 -12.09
C SER A 189 6.37 -13.93 -12.49
N PHE A 190 6.83 -12.88 -13.17
CA PHE A 190 5.96 -11.85 -13.74
C PHE A 190 5.00 -12.40 -14.79
N LEU A 191 5.48 -13.22 -15.72
CA LEU A 191 4.64 -13.82 -16.78
C LEU A 191 3.55 -14.72 -16.19
N ILE A 192 3.92 -15.57 -15.23
CA ILE A 192 2.96 -16.42 -14.51
C ILE A 192 1.93 -15.56 -13.78
N PHE A 193 2.37 -14.53 -13.09
CA PHE A 193 1.49 -13.62 -12.37
C PHE A 193 0.50 -12.88 -13.28
N LEU A 194 0.97 -12.38 -14.43
CA LEU A 194 0.11 -11.76 -15.43
C LEU A 194 -0.92 -12.75 -15.99
N GLY A 195 -0.51 -14.00 -16.22
CA GLY A 195 -1.42 -15.06 -16.63
C GLY A 195 -2.54 -15.31 -15.61
N PHE A 196 -2.24 -15.26 -14.30
CA PHE A 196 -3.26 -15.37 -13.26
C PHE A 196 -4.22 -14.18 -13.22
N ILE A 197 -3.74 -12.96 -13.50
CA ILE A 197 -4.60 -11.76 -13.56
C ILE A 197 -5.56 -11.82 -14.75
N VAL A 198 -5.07 -12.26 -15.93
CA VAL A 198 -5.84 -12.31 -17.19
C VAL A 198 -6.70 -13.58 -17.26
N GLU A 199 -6.64 -14.46 -16.24
CA GLU A 199 -7.34 -15.75 -16.21
C GLU A 199 -6.99 -16.64 -17.42
N VAL A 200 -5.73 -16.56 -17.89
CA VAL A 200 -5.23 -17.40 -18.99
C VAL A 200 -5.24 -18.85 -18.56
N ASN A 201 -5.93 -19.67 -19.36
CA ASN A 201 -5.86 -21.12 -19.18
C ASN A 201 -4.54 -21.63 -19.78
N PHE A 202 -3.51 -21.75 -18.95
CA PHE A 202 -2.19 -22.20 -19.38
C PHE A 202 -2.19 -23.60 -20.03
N TYR A 203 -3.20 -24.43 -19.72
CA TYR A 203 -3.36 -25.74 -20.32
C TYR A 203 -3.73 -25.63 -21.80
N ASP A 204 -4.66 -24.75 -22.14
CA ASP A 204 -5.06 -24.52 -23.54
C ASP A 204 -3.93 -23.90 -24.36
N VAL A 205 -3.13 -23.01 -23.74
CA VAL A 205 -1.94 -22.45 -24.40
C VAL A 205 -0.89 -23.52 -24.68
N ALA A 206 -0.65 -24.43 -23.71
CA ALA A 206 0.33 -25.52 -23.90
C ALA A 206 -0.06 -26.48 -25.00
N ILE A 207 -1.34 -26.80 -25.14
CA ILE A 207 -1.85 -27.66 -26.25
C ILE A 207 -1.66 -26.95 -27.58
N SER A 208 -2.01 -25.66 -27.70
CA SER A 208 -1.91 -24.88 -28.94
C SER A 208 -0.46 -24.69 -29.41
N ILE A 209 0.54 -24.82 -28.57
CA ILE A 209 1.97 -24.78 -28.97
C ILE A 209 2.48 -26.16 -29.39
N GLY A 210 1.81 -27.23 -28.92
CA GLY A 210 2.18 -28.62 -29.23
C GLY A 210 1.57 -29.19 -30.53
N GLU A 211 0.63 -28.48 -31.15
CA GLU A 211 0.07 -28.74 -32.47
C GLU A 211 0.84 -27.97 -33.57
#